data_81b880462e00d600840c1d02135a5772
#
_entry.id   81b880462e00d600840c1d02135a5772
#
_cell.length_a   1.000
_cell.length_b   1.000
_cell.length_c   1.000
_cell.angle_alpha   90.00
_cell.angle_beta   90.00
_cell.angle_gamma   90.00
#
_symmetry.space_group_name_H-M   'P 1'
#
loop_
_entity.id
_entity.type
_entity.pdbx_description
1 polymer ?
#
loop_
_entity_poly.entity_id
_entity_poly.type
_entity_poly.pdbx_seq_one_letter_code
_entity_poly.pdbx_strand_id
1 'polypeptide(L)'
;MAGIPWWTTDIGGFHGGNPSDPAFRELFTRWFQWGTFCPVMRLHGDREPKPPGQDTAPGAPNEVWSYGEEIYKICVEHIAIREEMRDYTRKLMKEAHEKGSPVMRTLFYEFPNDERAWEVEGTYMFGDKYLVAPVMEPGTRSMRVYLPKGTAWTSLDGKEKFEGGKEVEVECPIERMPVFVRSA
;
A
#
# COMPACT_ATOMS: atom_id res chain seq x y z
N MET A 1 9.33 -5.35 9.45
CA MET A 1 7.95 -5.32 10.01
C MET A 1 7.97 -5.91 11.40
N ALA A 2 7.41 -5.18 12.39
CA ALA A 2 7.51 -5.55 13.81
C ALA A 2 6.37 -6.44 14.33
N GLY A 3 5.46 -6.87 13.46
CA GLY A 3 4.32 -7.71 13.84
C GLY A 3 3.21 -7.00 14.62
N ILE A 4 3.22 -5.66 14.68
CA ILE A 4 2.18 -4.88 15.35
C ILE A 4 0.90 -4.92 14.51
N PRO A 5 -0.21 -5.53 15.02
CA PRO A 5 -1.42 -5.71 14.19
C PRO A 5 -2.23 -4.43 14.02
N TRP A 6 -2.27 -3.57 15.03
CA TRP A 6 -2.97 -2.28 15.01
C TRP A 6 -2.00 -1.17 14.58
N TRP A 7 -1.79 -1.06 13.29
CA TRP A 7 -0.85 -0.12 12.74
C TRP A 7 -1.49 0.73 11.65
N THR A 8 -1.06 1.98 11.56
CA THR A 8 -1.46 2.93 10.52
C THR A 8 -0.31 3.87 10.21
N THR A 9 -0.46 4.63 9.16
CA THR A 9 0.39 5.77 8.80
C THR A 9 -0.51 6.97 8.50
N ASP A 10 0.05 8.16 8.65
CA ASP A 10 -0.61 9.38 8.20
C ASP A 10 -0.32 9.55 6.71
N ILE A 11 -1.28 9.16 5.86
CA ILE A 11 -1.11 9.19 4.41
C ILE A 11 -0.74 10.61 3.95
N GLY A 12 0.40 10.74 3.27
CA GLY A 12 0.97 12.02 2.86
C GLY A 12 1.82 12.71 3.93
N GLY A 13 2.02 12.07 5.11
CA GLY A 13 2.77 12.62 6.24
C GLY A 13 1.95 13.51 7.17
N PHE A 14 2.40 13.63 8.41
CA PHE A 14 1.69 14.36 9.48
C PHE A 14 1.75 15.88 9.29
N HIS A 15 2.88 16.40 8.78
CA HIS A 15 3.09 17.82 8.52
C HIS A 15 3.66 18.07 7.14
N GLY A 16 3.35 19.22 6.58
CA GLY A 16 3.90 19.70 5.33
C GLY A 16 3.24 19.10 4.09
N GLY A 17 3.92 19.29 2.95
CA GLY A 17 3.42 18.87 1.64
C GLY A 17 2.38 19.83 1.07
N ASN A 18 2.55 20.16 -0.21
CA ASN A 18 1.66 21.07 -0.92
C ASN A 18 0.81 20.29 -1.93
N PRO A 19 -0.52 20.26 -1.79
CA PRO A 19 -1.42 19.58 -2.74
C PRO A 19 -1.34 20.10 -4.18
N SER A 20 -0.74 21.28 -4.39
CA SER A 20 -0.49 21.84 -5.72
C SER A 20 0.85 21.42 -6.35
N ASP A 21 1.77 20.85 -5.56
CA ASP A 21 3.07 20.38 -6.04
C ASP A 21 2.93 19.01 -6.71
N PRO A 22 3.31 18.86 -7.99
CA PRO A 22 3.25 17.57 -8.69
C PRO A 22 4.06 16.45 -8.03
N ALA A 23 5.23 16.75 -7.46
CA ALA A 23 6.06 15.76 -6.78
C ALA A 23 5.38 15.27 -5.49
N PHE A 24 4.76 16.18 -4.74
CA PHE A 24 3.99 15.80 -3.57
C PHE A 24 2.73 15.02 -3.92
N ARG A 25 2.06 15.35 -5.04
CA ARG A 25 0.92 14.58 -5.53
C ARG A 25 1.28 13.14 -5.85
N GLU A 26 2.44 12.89 -6.49
CA GLU A 26 2.91 11.53 -6.74
C GLU A 26 3.19 10.80 -5.42
N LEU A 27 3.92 11.42 -4.47
CA LEU A 27 4.17 10.85 -3.15
C LEU A 27 2.87 10.50 -2.42
N PHE A 28 1.92 11.43 -2.40
CA PHE A 28 0.60 11.22 -1.78
C PHE A 28 -0.14 10.04 -2.42
N THR A 29 -0.15 9.95 -3.74
CA THR A 29 -0.80 8.88 -4.48
C THR A 29 -0.19 7.52 -4.14
N ARG A 30 1.14 7.41 -4.16
CA ARG A 30 1.84 6.16 -3.80
C ARG A 30 1.60 5.78 -2.34
N TRP A 31 1.57 6.75 -1.46
CA TRP A 31 1.28 6.50 -0.05
C TRP A 31 -0.18 6.09 0.18
N PHE A 32 -1.13 6.66 -0.58
CA PHE A 32 -2.54 6.28 -0.53
C PHE A 32 -2.77 4.84 -1.02
N GLN A 33 -2.10 4.47 -2.12
CA GLN A 33 -2.09 3.10 -2.64
C GLN A 33 -1.59 2.11 -1.59
N TRP A 34 -0.45 2.41 -0.96
CA TRP A 34 0.08 1.60 0.12
C TRP A 34 -0.85 1.55 1.35
N GLY A 35 -1.41 2.68 1.76
CA GLY A 35 -2.36 2.78 2.87
C GLY A 35 -3.58 1.88 2.71
N THR A 36 -3.99 1.61 1.48
CA THR A 36 -5.08 0.67 1.16
C THR A 36 -4.81 -0.74 1.71
N PHE A 37 -3.54 -1.16 1.76
CA PHE A 37 -3.09 -2.45 2.27
C PHE A 37 -2.36 -2.33 3.63
N CYS A 38 -2.76 -1.34 4.44
CA CYS A 38 -2.39 -1.23 5.85
C CYS A 38 -3.55 -1.72 6.74
N PRO A 39 -3.28 -2.20 7.97
CA PRO A 39 -4.34 -2.65 8.89
C PRO A 39 -5.41 -1.58 9.12
N VAL A 40 -5.00 -0.35 9.40
CA VAL A 40 -5.87 0.83 9.48
C VAL A 40 -5.47 1.80 8.38
N MET A 41 -6.40 2.12 7.49
CA MET A 41 -6.20 3.14 6.46
C MET A 41 -6.65 4.50 6.99
N ARG A 42 -5.76 5.50 6.99
CA ARG A 42 -6.06 6.81 7.55
C ARG A 42 -5.42 7.93 6.73
N LEU A 43 -6.24 8.83 6.21
CA LEU A 43 -5.81 10.12 5.70
C LEU A 43 -5.78 11.11 6.87
N HIS A 44 -4.59 11.61 7.20
CA HIS A 44 -4.40 12.56 8.28
C HIS A 44 -3.15 13.41 8.00
N GLY A 45 -3.17 14.65 8.47
CA GLY A 45 -2.03 15.53 8.37
C GLY A 45 -2.40 16.95 7.98
N ASP A 46 -1.45 17.83 8.15
CA ASP A 46 -1.53 19.27 7.91
C ASP A 46 -0.74 19.62 6.64
N ARG A 47 -1.32 20.44 5.78
CA ARG A 47 -0.79 20.74 4.43
C ARG A 47 -0.37 22.20 4.29
N GLU A 48 0.59 22.42 3.39
CA GLU A 48 1.05 23.77 3.00
C GLU A 48 0.33 24.26 1.72
N PRO A 49 0.19 25.58 1.51
CA PRO A 49 0.67 26.65 2.39
C PRO A 49 -0.27 26.88 3.58
N LYS A 50 0.32 27.34 4.68
CA LYS A 50 -0.42 27.94 5.80
C LYS A 50 -0.57 29.45 5.61
N PRO A 51 -1.56 30.09 6.25
CA PRO A 51 -1.65 31.54 6.28
C PRO A 51 -0.37 32.15 6.87
N PRO A 52 0.18 33.22 6.30
CA PRO A 52 1.40 33.86 6.79
C PRO A 52 1.31 34.24 8.28
N GLY A 53 2.33 33.85 9.07
CA GLY A 53 2.41 34.12 10.50
C GLY A 53 1.44 33.33 11.37
N GLN A 54 0.83 32.27 10.86
CA GLN A 54 -0.15 31.45 11.57
C GLN A 54 0.25 29.96 11.51
N ASP A 55 1.40 29.61 12.04
CA ASP A 55 1.96 28.23 11.98
C ASP A 55 1.04 27.17 12.63
N THR A 56 0.16 27.58 13.54
CA THR A 56 -0.81 26.70 14.20
C THR A 56 -2.18 26.66 13.52
N ALA A 57 -2.40 27.50 12.49
CA ALA A 57 -3.65 27.49 11.74
C ALA A 57 -3.75 26.25 10.85
N PRO A 58 -4.97 25.82 10.47
CA PRO A 58 -5.15 24.84 9.41
C PRO A 58 -4.46 25.31 8.13
N GLY A 59 -3.73 24.40 7.50
CA GLY A 59 -3.07 24.65 6.22
C GLY A 59 -4.00 24.45 5.01
N ALA A 60 -3.42 24.12 3.88
CA ALA A 60 -4.18 23.78 2.67
C ALA A 60 -5.09 22.56 2.91
N PRO A 61 -6.19 22.42 2.15
CA PRO A 61 -7.09 21.26 2.21
C PRO A 61 -6.35 19.93 1.99
N ASN A 62 -6.76 18.88 2.73
CA ASN A 62 -6.16 17.55 2.69
C ASN A 62 -7.16 16.44 2.29
N GLU A 63 -8.33 16.78 1.81
CA GLU A 63 -9.29 15.80 1.32
C GLU A 63 -8.85 15.23 -0.03
N VAL A 64 -9.24 14.00 -0.34
CA VAL A 64 -8.81 13.29 -1.56
C VAL A 64 -9.05 14.06 -2.88
N TRP A 65 -10.05 14.93 -2.92
CA TRP A 65 -10.35 15.80 -4.06
C TRP A 65 -9.47 17.06 -4.16
N SER A 66 -8.68 17.36 -3.13
CA SER A 66 -7.80 18.55 -3.10
C SER A 66 -6.52 18.36 -3.93
N TYR A 67 -6.23 17.15 -4.36
CA TYR A 67 -5.01 16.79 -5.11
C TYR A 67 -5.19 16.77 -6.63
N GLY A 68 -6.37 17.17 -7.13
CA GLY A 68 -6.71 17.20 -8.54
C GLY A 68 -7.48 15.96 -9.00
N GLU A 69 -8.14 16.10 -10.15
CA GLU A 69 -9.11 15.13 -10.66
C GLU A 69 -8.52 13.73 -10.92
N GLU A 70 -7.31 13.67 -11.44
CA GLU A 70 -6.61 12.39 -11.71
C GLU A 70 -6.38 11.62 -10.40
N ILE A 71 -5.81 12.28 -9.40
CA ILE A 71 -5.51 11.65 -8.11
C ILE A 71 -6.79 11.31 -7.36
N TYR A 72 -7.80 12.16 -7.46
CA TYR A 72 -9.12 11.87 -6.89
C TYR A 72 -9.69 10.57 -7.41
N LYS A 73 -9.64 10.30 -8.71
CA LYS A 73 -10.09 9.04 -9.31
C LYS A 73 -9.31 7.84 -8.76
N ILE A 74 -7.98 7.95 -8.69
CA ILE A 74 -7.13 6.91 -8.13
C ILE A 74 -7.50 6.62 -6.67
N CYS A 75 -7.71 7.67 -5.87
CA CYS A 75 -8.13 7.52 -4.47
C CYS A 75 -9.48 6.81 -4.35
N VAL A 76 -10.46 7.17 -5.19
CA VAL A 76 -11.80 6.54 -5.19
C VAL A 76 -11.70 5.05 -5.52
N GLU A 77 -10.91 4.67 -6.53
CA GLU A 77 -10.68 3.27 -6.86
C GLU A 77 -10.04 2.50 -5.70
N HIS A 78 -9.05 3.09 -5.02
CA HIS A 78 -8.40 2.46 -3.88
C HIS A 78 -9.29 2.38 -2.63
N ILE A 79 -10.20 3.34 -2.43
CA ILE A 79 -11.25 3.24 -1.41
C ILE A 79 -12.20 2.08 -1.73
N ALA A 80 -12.57 1.89 -2.99
CA ALA A 80 -13.42 0.77 -3.42
C ALA A 80 -12.72 -0.59 -3.17
N ILE A 81 -11.44 -0.73 -3.55
CA ILE A 81 -10.62 -1.91 -3.25
C ILE A 81 -10.59 -2.16 -1.73
N ARG A 82 -10.38 -1.12 -0.93
CA ARG A 82 -10.37 -1.23 0.54
C ARG A 82 -11.71 -1.71 1.07
N GLU A 83 -12.81 -1.23 0.52
CA GLU A 83 -14.15 -1.64 0.89
C GLU A 83 -14.42 -3.11 0.56
N GLU A 84 -14.01 -3.58 -0.61
CA GLU A 84 -14.10 -4.99 -1.00
C GLU A 84 -13.30 -5.91 -0.07
N MET A 85 -12.19 -5.41 0.50
CA MET A 85 -11.38 -6.15 1.47
C MET A 85 -11.89 -6.05 2.91
N ARG A 86 -13.00 -5.38 3.19
CA ARG A 86 -13.50 -5.13 4.55
C ARG A 86 -13.58 -6.40 5.39
N ASP A 87 -14.26 -7.42 4.90
CA ASP A 87 -14.47 -8.67 5.65
C ASP A 87 -13.17 -9.47 5.79
N TYR A 88 -12.33 -9.46 4.77
CA TYR A 88 -11.00 -10.06 4.85
C TYR A 88 -10.13 -9.36 5.91
N THR A 89 -10.10 -8.04 5.91
CA THR A 89 -9.37 -7.26 6.92
C THR A 89 -9.88 -7.54 8.32
N ARG A 90 -11.20 -7.61 8.53
CA ARG A 90 -11.81 -7.97 9.82
C ARG A 90 -11.41 -9.37 10.26
N LYS A 91 -11.41 -10.35 9.35
CA LYS A 91 -10.92 -11.71 9.62
C LYS A 91 -9.47 -11.69 10.09
N LEU A 92 -8.58 -10.96 9.43
CA LEU A 92 -7.18 -10.83 9.82
C LEU A 92 -7.01 -10.14 11.17
N MET A 93 -7.78 -9.11 11.47
CA MET A 93 -7.75 -8.43 12.78
C MET A 93 -8.24 -9.34 13.91
N LYS A 94 -9.25 -10.16 13.64
CA LYS A 94 -9.70 -11.19 14.59
C LYS A 94 -8.62 -12.26 14.81
N GLU A 95 -7.99 -12.73 13.75
CA GLU A 95 -6.87 -13.69 13.83
C GLU A 95 -5.68 -13.08 14.61
N ALA A 96 -5.37 -11.82 14.39
CA ALA A 96 -4.35 -11.12 15.15
C ALA A 96 -4.67 -11.07 16.66
N HIS A 97 -5.93 -10.84 17.03
CA HIS A 97 -6.37 -10.85 18.41
C HIS A 97 -6.29 -12.26 19.04
N GLU A 98 -6.74 -13.28 18.32
CA GLU A 98 -6.88 -14.64 18.86
C GLU A 98 -5.55 -15.43 18.86
N LYS A 99 -4.68 -15.18 17.86
CA LYS A 99 -3.49 -15.98 17.59
C LYS A 99 -2.18 -15.19 17.62
N GLY A 100 -2.24 -13.87 17.68
CA GLY A 100 -1.07 -13.00 17.56
C GLY A 100 -0.49 -12.90 16.13
N SER A 101 -1.17 -13.45 15.10
CA SER A 101 -0.71 -13.39 13.71
C SER A 101 -0.79 -11.96 13.19
N PRO A 102 0.32 -11.37 12.70
CA PRO A 102 0.27 -10.00 12.17
C PRO A 102 -0.57 -9.91 10.90
N VAL A 103 -1.20 -8.76 10.67
CA VAL A 103 -1.94 -8.47 9.44
C VAL A 103 -0.98 -8.21 8.29
N MET A 104 0.05 -7.38 8.52
CA MET A 104 1.17 -7.21 7.59
C MET A 104 2.29 -8.17 7.98
N ARG A 105 2.67 -9.05 7.05
CA ARG A 105 3.59 -10.16 7.28
C ARG A 105 4.79 -10.05 6.36
N THR A 106 5.97 -10.38 6.85
CA THR A 106 7.13 -10.57 5.98
C THR A 106 6.92 -11.76 5.04
N LEU A 107 7.61 -11.80 3.90
CA LEU A 107 7.49 -12.93 2.99
C LEU A 107 7.92 -14.23 3.66
N PHE A 108 9.00 -14.20 4.47
CA PHE A 108 9.47 -15.39 5.19
C PHE A 108 8.48 -15.90 6.26
N TYR A 109 7.57 -15.06 6.75
CA TYR A 109 6.52 -15.50 7.67
C TYR A 109 5.55 -16.46 6.98
N GLU A 110 5.16 -16.15 5.74
CA GLU A 110 4.23 -16.97 4.94
C GLU A 110 4.94 -18.07 4.14
N PHE A 111 6.22 -17.87 3.80
CA PHE A 111 7.01 -18.75 2.96
C PHE A 111 8.36 -19.10 3.62
N PRO A 112 8.36 -19.73 4.81
CA PRO A 112 9.60 -19.96 5.59
C PRO A 112 10.60 -20.90 4.89
N ASN A 113 10.13 -21.74 3.99
CA ASN A 113 10.96 -22.69 3.21
C ASN A 113 11.45 -22.13 1.87
N ASP A 114 11.19 -20.85 1.62
CA ASP A 114 11.69 -20.15 0.45
C ASP A 114 12.85 -19.23 0.88
N GLU A 115 14.09 -19.66 0.61
CA GLU A 115 15.30 -18.93 1.02
C GLU A 115 15.30 -17.49 0.50
N ARG A 116 14.82 -17.27 -0.72
CA ARG A 116 14.74 -15.94 -1.30
C ARG A 116 13.77 -15.03 -0.56
N ALA A 117 12.71 -15.56 0.04
CA ALA A 117 11.75 -14.80 0.83
C ALA A 117 12.35 -14.13 2.08
N TRP A 118 13.53 -14.59 2.54
CA TRP A 118 14.27 -14.01 3.67
C TRP A 118 15.10 -12.77 3.28
N GLU A 119 15.38 -12.62 1.99
CA GLU A 119 16.25 -11.57 1.46
C GLU A 119 15.45 -10.42 0.83
N VAL A 120 14.16 -10.62 0.56
CA VAL A 120 13.33 -9.61 -0.13
C VAL A 120 12.97 -8.47 0.82
N GLU A 121 13.31 -7.25 0.41
CA GLU A 121 12.94 -6.01 1.08
C GLU A 121 11.85 -5.27 0.32
N GLY A 122 11.10 -4.40 1.03
CA GLY A 122 10.10 -3.52 0.42
C GLY A 122 8.80 -4.19 -0.04
N THR A 123 8.71 -5.52 0.01
CA THR A 123 7.52 -6.30 -0.35
C THR A 123 7.01 -7.07 0.85
N TYR A 124 5.70 -7.21 0.99
CA TYR A 124 5.10 -7.89 2.13
C TYR A 124 3.80 -8.60 1.76
N MET A 125 3.33 -9.47 2.66
CA MET A 125 2.00 -10.06 2.58
C MET A 125 1.01 -9.27 3.44
N PHE A 126 -0.15 -8.95 2.88
CA PHE A 126 -1.31 -8.50 3.64
C PHE A 126 -2.21 -9.72 3.89
N GLY A 127 -2.11 -10.26 5.10
CA GLY A 127 -2.60 -11.57 5.44
C GLY A 127 -1.89 -12.68 4.67
N ASP A 128 -2.61 -13.75 4.40
CA ASP A 128 -2.16 -14.92 3.64
C ASP A 128 -2.43 -14.83 2.13
N LYS A 129 -3.17 -13.81 1.71
CA LYS A 129 -3.74 -13.72 0.35
C LYS A 129 -3.05 -12.73 -0.58
N TYR A 130 -2.71 -11.54 -0.11
CA TYR A 130 -2.20 -10.46 -0.97
C TYR A 130 -0.72 -10.23 -0.78
N LEU A 131 0.07 -10.32 -1.85
CA LEU A 131 1.44 -9.83 -1.89
C LEU A 131 1.43 -8.40 -2.39
N VAL A 132 2.00 -7.49 -1.63
CA VAL A 132 1.97 -6.04 -1.88
C VAL A 132 3.40 -5.55 -2.11
N ALA A 133 3.62 -4.88 -3.23
CA ALA A 133 4.90 -4.29 -3.60
C ALA A 133 4.77 -2.77 -3.78
N PRO A 134 4.90 -1.98 -2.70
CA PRO A 134 4.78 -0.53 -2.75
C PRO A 134 5.84 0.10 -3.66
N VAL A 135 5.44 1.10 -4.44
CA VAL A 135 6.36 1.92 -5.22
C VAL A 135 6.92 3.02 -4.31
N MET A 136 8.20 2.93 -3.97
CA MET A 136 8.85 3.81 -2.98
C MET A 136 9.73 4.90 -3.60
N GLU A 137 10.13 4.74 -4.86
CA GLU A 137 10.99 5.72 -5.55
C GLU A 137 10.16 6.60 -6.49
N PRO A 138 10.36 7.93 -6.46
CA PRO A 138 9.62 8.84 -7.31
C PRO A 138 9.89 8.57 -8.79
N GLY A 139 8.88 8.74 -9.63
CA GLY A 139 8.99 8.56 -11.08
C GLY A 139 9.05 7.11 -11.55
N THR A 140 9.06 6.13 -10.66
CA THR A 140 9.07 4.70 -11.04
C THR A 140 7.77 4.31 -11.74
N ARG A 141 7.89 3.63 -12.90
CA ARG A 141 6.75 3.16 -13.70
C ARG A 141 6.83 1.67 -14.05
N SER A 142 7.94 1.01 -13.73
CA SER A 142 8.11 -0.44 -13.75
C SER A 142 9.00 -0.85 -12.59
N MET A 143 8.83 -2.05 -12.07
CA MET A 143 9.65 -2.58 -10.98
C MET A 143 9.73 -4.09 -11.03
N ARG A 144 10.79 -4.64 -10.42
CA ARG A 144 10.93 -6.09 -10.24
C ARG A 144 10.33 -6.49 -8.91
N VAL A 145 9.53 -7.56 -8.93
CA VAL A 145 8.89 -8.12 -7.75
C VAL A 145 9.20 -9.61 -7.67
N TYR A 146 9.71 -10.06 -6.55
CA TYR A 146 9.86 -11.49 -6.28
C TYR A 146 8.52 -12.09 -5.86
N LEU A 147 8.10 -13.12 -6.55
CA LEU A 147 6.91 -13.91 -6.22
C LEU A 147 7.33 -15.22 -5.57
N PRO A 148 7.03 -15.45 -4.28
CA PRO A 148 7.44 -16.65 -3.55
C PRO A 148 7.03 -17.97 -4.22
N LYS A 149 7.90 -18.98 -4.08
CA LYS A 149 7.68 -20.32 -4.63
C LYS A 149 6.56 -21.08 -3.91
N GLY A 150 6.05 -22.12 -4.55
CA GLY A 150 5.06 -23.04 -3.98
C GLY A 150 3.61 -22.64 -4.21
N THR A 151 3.36 -21.58 -4.95
CA THR A 151 2.03 -21.14 -5.35
C THR A 151 2.08 -20.37 -6.67
N ALA A 152 0.95 -20.21 -7.32
CA ALA A 152 0.77 -19.27 -8.42
C ALA A 152 0.20 -17.95 -7.92
N TRP A 153 0.38 -16.91 -8.70
CA TRP A 153 -0.01 -15.54 -8.39
C TRP A 153 -0.82 -14.94 -9.54
N THR A 154 -1.77 -14.10 -9.20
CA THR A 154 -2.56 -13.38 -10.20
C THR A 154 -2.51 -11.88 -9.86
N SER A 155 -2.31 -11.01 -10.84
CA SER A 155 -2.42 -9.56 -10.61
C SER A 155 -3.74 -9.20 -9.95
N LEU A 156 -3.80 -8.12 -9.18
CA LEU A 156 -5.01 -7.72 -8.44
C LEU A 156 -6.24 -7.55 -9.36
N ASP A 157 -6.01 -7.07 -10.59
CA ASP A 157 -7.04 -6.90 -11.63
C ASP A 157 -7.41 -8.21 -12.37
N GLY A 158 -6.79 -9.33 -12.01
CA GLY A 158 -7.07 -10.65 -12.56
C GLY A 158 -6.55 -10.93 -13.97
N LYS A 159 -5.83 -9.98 -14.60
CA LYS A 159 -5.45 -10.08 -16.01
C LYS A 159 -4.21 -10.92 -16.26
N GLU A 160 -3.25 -10.88 -15.33
CA GLU A 160 -1.96 -11.53 -15.49
C GLU A 160 -1.79 -12.64 -14.46
N LYS A 161 -1.25 -13.78 -14.90
CA LYS A 161 -0.95 -14.92 -14.05
C LYS A 161 0.54 -15.22 -14.07
N PHE A 162 1.08 -15.54 -12.92
CA PHE A 162 2.49 -15.80 -12.72
C PHE A 162 2.71 -17.08 -11.91
N GLU A 163 3.75 -17.81 -12.24
CA GLU A 163 4.28 -18.86 -11.38
C GLU A 163 5.17 -18.24 -10.32
N GLY A 164 5.11 -18.76 -9.09
CA GLY A 164 6.02 -18.37 -8.03
C GLY A 164 7.43 -18.91 -8.20
N GLY A 165 8.35 -18.45 -7.35
CA GLY A 165 9.75 -18.82 -7.34
C GLY A 165 10.64 -17.98 -8.27
N LYS A 166 10.17 -16.84 -8.77
CA LYS A 166 10.92 -15.98 -9.69
C LYS A 166 10.64 -14.50 -9.47
N GLU A 167 11.54 -13.67 -9.94
CA GLU A 167 11.30 -12.24 -10.12
C GLU A 167 10.54 -12.02 -11.43
N VAL A 168 9.58 -11.10 -11.37
CA VAL A 168 8.82 -10.62 -12.52
C VAL A 168 8.98 -9.12 -12.63
N GLU A 169 9.11 -8.61 -13.85
CA GLU A 169 9.05 -7.19 -14.12
C GLU A 169 7.61 -6.81 -14.40
N VAL A 170 7.11 -5.79 -13.70
CA VAL A 170 5.71 -5.37 -13.79
C VAL A 170 5.61 -3.87 -13.93
N GLU A 171 4.68 -3.43 -14.75
CA GLU A 171 4.34 -2.03 -14.91
C GLU A 171 3.64 -1.50 -13.65
N CYS A 172 4.03 -0.30 -13.22
CA CYS A 172 3.44 0.41 -12.10
C CYS A 172 3.19 1.89 -12.46
N PRO A 173 2.32 2.17 -13.46
CA PRO A 173 1.91 3.52 -13.76
C PRO A 173 1.32 4.18 -12.51
N ILE A 174 1.08 5.50 -12.54
CA ILE A 174 0.68 6.23 -11.33
C ILE A 174 -0.63 5.72 -10.73
N GLU A 175 -1.50 5.17 -11.56
CA GLU A 175 -2.80 4.62 -11.15
C GLU A 175 -2.69 3.28 -10.43
N ARG A 176 -1.56 2.58 -10.57
CA ARG A 176 -1.43 1.19 -10.13
C ARG A 176 -0.19 0.94 -9.28
N MET A 177 -0.39 0.37 -8.12
CA MET A 177 0.63 -0.27 -7.30
C MET A 177 0.58 -1.79 -7.56
N PRO A 178 1.72 -2.47 -7.79
CA PRO A 178 1.72 -3.92 -7.95
C PRO A 178 1.23 -4.64 -6.70
N VAL A 179 0.15 -5.40 -6.88
CA VAL A 179 -0.41 -6.30 -5.87
C VAL A 179 -0.79 -7.60 -6.55
N PHE A 180 -0.46 -8.70 -5.91
CA PHE A 180 -0.74 -10.04 -6.43
C PHE A 180 -1.61 -10.82 -5.44
N VAL A 181 -2.53 -11.56 -5.98
CA VAL A 181 -3.42 -12.47 -5.25
C VAL A 181 -2.83 -13.87 -5.32
N ARG A 182 -2.60 -14.47 -4.16
CA ARG A 182 -2.15 -15.86 -4.05
C ARG A 182 -3.24 -16.80 -4.55
N SER A 183 -2.89 -17.72 -5.43
CA SER A 183 -3.80 -18.81 -5.83
C SER A 183 -4.00 -19.80 -4.69
N ALA A 184 -5.23 -20.27 -4.54
CA ALA A 184 -5.60 -21.25 -3.53
C ALA A 184 -4.99 -22.63 -3.83
#